data_1fd7363df5d3b25cd49e453d09c2a5de
#
_entry.id   1fd7363df5d3b25cd49e453d09c2a5de
#
_cell.length_a   1.000
_cell.length_b   1.000
_cell.length_c   1.000
_cell.angle_alpha   90.00
_cell.angle_beta   90.00
_cell.angle_gamma   90.00
#
_symmetry.space_group_name_H-M   'P 1'
#
loop_
_entity.id
_entity.type
_entity.pdbx_description
1 polymer ?
#
loop_
_entity_poly.entity_id
_entity_poly.type
_entity_poly.pdbx_seq_one_letter_code
_entity_poly.pdbx_strand_id
1 'polypeptide(L)'
;YEIEIPPIPPIARYFPKIYDITLCRVQTDEGLEGWGEYQSTKATGQAQAAALVGEDPLALDPYALPDAFTCALLDIAGQAYSIPLHRFFGAQVRDKVPVSYWSCHMEPHETAAEAAVGASLGFTNHKLKARSWDIVETVRLMKEATSTDYTVGVDPNTEFALLPNAARLASELEAFGTVSVFEDPMLKNNLEWYRMLREKTH
;
A
#
# COMPACT_ATOMS: atom_id res chain seq x y z
N TYR A 1 21.02 -2.23 -5.60
CA TYR A 1 20.62 -3.18 -6.65
C TYR A 1 19.35 -2.67 -7.32
N GLU A 2 19.24 -2.87 -8.61
CA GLU A 2 18.03 -2.66 -9.40
C GLU A 2 17.46 -4.03 -9.76
N ILE A 3 16.19 -4.25 -9.44
CA ILE A 3 15.50 -5.51 -9.72
C ILE A 3 14.31 -5.20 -10.62
N GLU A 4 14.28 -5.88 -11.75
CA GLU A 4 13.12 -5.90 -12.64
C GLU A 4 12.20 -7.05 -12.21
N ILE A 5 11.00 -6.72 -11.77
CA ILE A 5 9.96 -7.70 -11.46
C ILE A 5 9.15 -7.90 -12.73
N PRO A 6 9.06 -9.15 -13.23
CA PRO A 6 8.30 -9.40 -14.46
C PRO A 6 6.84 -8.96 -14.27
N PRO A 7 6.27 -8.27 -15.27
CA PRO A 7 4.91 -7.78 -15.19
C PRO A 7 3.91 -8.94 -15.09
N ILE A 8 2.96 -8.81 -14.18
CA ILE A 8 1.86 -9.77 -14.00
C ILE A 8 0.65 -9.25 -14.78
N PRO A 9 0.18 -9.93 -15.84
CA PRO A 9 -1.09 -9.57 -16.48
C PRO A 9 -2.26 -9.76 -15.50
N PRO A 10 -3.31 -8.90 -15.52
CA PRO A 10 -3.48 -7.72 -16.38
C PRO A 10 -2.80 -6.44 -15.85
N ILE A 11 -2.22 -6.45 -14.65
CA ILE A 11 -1.69 -5.26 -13.96
C ILE A 11 -0.66 -4.51 -14.82
N ALA A 12 0.21 -5.24 -15.50
CA ALA A 12 1.25 -4.67 -16.38
C ALA A 12 0.69 -3.73 -17.46
N ARG A 13 -0.52 -3.99 -17.94
CA ARG A 13 -1.19 -3.16 -18.94
C ARG A 13 -1.52 -1.76 -18.40
N TYR A 14 -1.89 -1.69 -17.13
CA TYR A 14 -2.34 -0.47 -16.47
C TYR A 14 -1.26 0.23 -15.67
N PHE A 15 -0.25 -0.54 -15.22
CA PHE A 15 0.81 -0.07 -14.33
C PHE A 15 2.19 -0.60 -14.76
N PRO A 16 2.69 -0.19 -15.94
CA PRO A 16 3.91 -0.78 -16.50
C PRO A 16 5.19 -0.44 -15.72
N LYS A 17 5.15 0.56 -14.83
CA LYS A 17 6.32 1.03 -14.07
C LYS A 17 6.30 0.71 -12.57
N ILE A 18 5.28 0.00 -12.08
CA ILE A 18 5.21 -0.35 -10.65
C ILE A 18 6.32 -1.33 -10.23
N TYR A 19 6.98 -1.93 -11.19
CA TYR A 19 7.96 -2.99 -11.00
C TYR A 19 9.42 -2.53 -10.99
N ASP A 20 9.69 -1.24 -11.19
CA ASP A 20 11.04 -0.69 -11.07
C ASP A 20 11.36 -0.48 -9.58
N ILE A 21 11.99 -1.45 -8.96
CA ILE A 21 12.35 -1.43 -7.56
C ILE A 21 13.86 -1.35 -7.39
N THR A 22 14.31 -0.41 -6.56
CA THR A 22 15.70 -0.34 -6.11
C THR A 22 15.81 -0.97 -4.72
N LEU A 23 16.62 -2.03 -4.60
CA LEU A 23 16.97 -2.61 -3.33
C LEU A 23 18.21 -1.91 -2.74
N CYS A 24 18.11 -1.55 -1.48
CA CYS A 24 19.19 -1.07 -0.65
C CYS A 24 19.66 -2.19 0.28
N ARG A 25 20.94 -2.47 0.26
CA ARG A 25 21.60 -3.33 1.23
C ARG A 25 22.64 -2.49 1.97
N VAL A 26 22.49 -2.39 3.28
CA VAL A 26 23.47 -1.74 4.16
C VAL A 26 24.22 -2.84 4.89
N GLN A 27 25.53 -2.73 4.90
CA GLN A 27 26.44 -3.66 5.57
C GLN A 27 27.36 -2.88 6.49
N THR A 28 27.42 -3.30 7.77
CA THR A 28 28.30 -2.67 8.77
C THR A 28 29.66 -3.39 8.82
N ASP A 29 30.64 -2.74 9.41
CA ASP A 29 31.97 -3.31 9.71
C ASP A 29 31.90 -4.43 10.77
N GLU A 30 30.87 -4.44 11.60
CA GLU A 30 30.60 -5.52 12.57
C GLU A 30 29.87 -6.71 11.94
N GLY A 31 29.55 -6.66 10.64
CA GLY A 31 28.95 -7.78 9.91
C GLY A 31 27.42 -7.84 9.97
N LEU A 32 26.76 -6.82 10.53
CA LEU A 32 25.29 -6.71 10.43
C LEU A 32 24.89 -6.30 9.02
N GLU A 33 23.73 -6.79 8.59
CA GLU A 33 23.22 -6.53 7.26
C GLU A 33 21.73 -6.19 7.32
N GLY A 34 21.36 -5.03 6.80
CA GLY A 34 19.96 -4.59 6.72
C GLY A 34 19.52 -4.35 5.27
N TRP A 35 18.24 -4.59 5.02
CA TRP A 35 17.64 -4.49 3.71
C TRP A 35 16.44 -3.54 3.68
N GLY A 36 16.29 -2.85 2.55
CA GLY A 36 15.12 -2.03 2.28
C GLY A 36 14.89 -1.88 0.79
N GLU A 37 13.69 -1.43 0.41
CA GLU A 37 13.32 -1.20 -0.97
C GLU A 37 12.57 0.12 -1.14
N TYR A 38 12.61 0.68 -2.34
CA TYR A 38 11.76 1.79 -2.75
C TYR A 38 11.72 1.95 -4.27
N GLN A 39 10.73 2.68 -4.76
CA GLN A 39 10.66 3.02 -6.18
C GLN A 39 11.61 4.18 -6.49
N SER A 40 12.73 3.87 -7.11
CA SER A 40 13.75 4.84 -7.50
C SER A 40 14.67 4.27 -8.57
N THR A 41 15.49 5.13 -9.17
CA THR A 41 16.56 4.69 -10.05
C THR A 41 17.81 4.29 -9.26
N LYS A 42 18.56 3.33 -9.78
CA LYS A 42 19.84 2.92 -9.20
C LYS A 42 20.81 4.10 -9.02
N ALA A 43 20.86 5.03 -9.97
CA ALA A 43 21.72 6.20 -9.91
C ALA A 43 21.36 7.11 -8.71
N THR A 44 20.08 7.36 -8.49
CA THR A 44 19.59 8.12 -7.33
C THR A 44 19.95 7.43 -6.03
N GLY A 45 19.66 6.12 -5.93
CA GLY A 45 19.99 5.32 -4.75
C GLY A 45 21.49 5.28 -4.45
N GLN A 46 22.34 5.17 -5.48
CA GLN A 46 23.81 5.22 -5.31
C GLN A 46 24.31 6.58 -4.79
N ALA A 47 23.76 7.68 -5.31
CA ALA A 47 24.14 9.03 -4.84
C ALA A 47 23.74 9.22 -3.36
N GLN A 48 22.58 8.77 -2.96
CA GLN A 48 22.12 8.80 -1.56
C GLN A 48 22.98 7.90 -0.66
N ALA A 49 23.26 6.67 -1.11
CA ALA A 49 24.11 5.73 -0.37
C ALA A 49 25.52 6.26 -0.12
N ALA A 50 26.11 6.96 -1.10
CA ALA A 50 27.46 7.51 -0.97
C ALA A 50 27.62 8.47 0.21
N ALA A 51 26.56 9.18 0.59
CA ALA A 51 26.57 10.09 1.75
C ALA A 51 26.49 9.37 3.11
N LEU A 52 26.18 8.08 3.12
CA LEU A 52 25.98 7.28 4.34
C LEU A 52 27.15 6.32 4.61
N VAL A 53 28.06 6.17 3.66
CA VAL A 53 29.21 5.27 3.83
C VAL A 53 30.18 5.83 4.88
N GLY A 54 30.46 5.01 5.91
CA GLY A 54 31.33 5.36 7.03
C GLY A 54 30.62 6.00 8.22
N GLU A 55 29.31 6.25 8.10
CA GLU A 55 28.51 6.75 9.22
C GLU A 55 28.07 5.59 10.12
N ASP A 56 27.88 5.86 11.40
CA ASP A 56 27.31 4.90 12.35
C ASP A 56 25.79 4.76 12.11
N PRO A 57 25.31 3.58 11.68
CA PRO A 57 23.88 3.39 11.38
C PRO A 57 22.94 3.65 12.55
N LEU A 58 23.42 3.49 13.80
CA LEU A 58 22.61 3.74 15.01
C LEU A 58 22.59 5.22 15.41
N ALA A 59 23.49 6.05 14.87
CA ALA A 59 23.52 7.50 15.10
C ALA A 59 22.70 8.29 14.07
N LEU A 60 22.34 7.68 12.96
CA LEU A 60 21.53 8.32 11.91
C LEU A 60 20.06 8.42 12.32
N ASP A 61 19.39 9.50 11.94
CA ASP A 61 17.93 9.59 12.01
C ASP A 61 17.31 8.81 10.83
N PRO A 62 16.74 7.63 11.06
CA PRO A 62 16.21 6.82 9.96
C PRO A 62 15.05 7.51 9.24
N TYR A 63 14.29 8.37 9.92
CA TYR A 63 13.13 9.03 9.34
C TYR A 63 13.48 10.27 8.50
N ALA A 64 14.73 10.71 8.55
CA ALA A 64 15.24 11.77 7.67
C ALA A 64 15.75 11.23 6.32
N LEU A 65 15.71 9.91 6.12
CA LEU A 65 16.25 9.23 4.95
C LEU A 65 15.12 8.69 4.04
N PRO A 66 15.41 8.40 2.78
CA PRO A 66 14.47 7.68 1.91
C PRO A 66 14.10 6.30 2.47
N ASP A 67 12.88 5.85 2.19
CA ASP A 67 12.26 4.65 2.78
C ASP A 67 13.13 3.39 2.78
N ALA A 68 13.89 3.15 1.69
CA ALA A 68 14.77 1.98 1.62
C ALA A 68 15.89 2.02 2.67
N PHE A 69 16.46 3.20 2.92
CA PHE A 69 17.50 3.36 3.95
C PHE A 69 16.90 3.31 5.34
N THR A 70 15.72 3.92 5.54
CA THR A 70 14.95 3.80 6.78
C THR A 70 14.72 2.33 7.16
N CYS A 71 14.21 1.53 6.23
CA CYS A 71 13.97 0.10 6.45
C CYS A 71 15.28 -0.64 6.79
N ALA A 72 16.34 -0.41 6.01
CA ALA A 72 17.62 -1.07 6.22
C ALA A 72 18.27 -0.72 7.57
N LEU A 73 18.21 0.55 7.99
CA LEU A 73 18.78 0.99 9.27
C LEU A 73 17.96 0.47 10.46
N LEU A 74 16.64 0.43 10.36
CA LEU A 74 15.79 -0.14 11.40
C LEU A 74 15.99 -1.66 11.52
N ASP A 75 16.23 -2.37 10.41
CA ASP A 75 16.59 -3.78 10.41
C ASP A 75 17.94 -4.01 11.15
N ILE A 76 18.96 -3.21 10.85
CA ILE A 76 20.25 -3.23 11.56
C ILE A 76 20.05 -2.95 13.04
N ALA A 77 19.25 -1.96 13.41
CA ALA A 77 18.97 -1.64 14.81
C ALA A 77 18.32 -2.82 15.55
N GLY A 78 17.34 -3.49 14.93
CA GLY A 78 16.73 -4.70 15.47
C GLY A 78 17.73 -5.82 15.74
N GLN A 79 18.66 -6.03 14.80
CA GLN A 79 19.73 -7.02 14.92
C GLN A 79 20.74 -6.63 16.00
N ALA A 80 21.22 -5.37 16.01
CA ALA A 80 22.21 -4.87 16.97
C ALA A 80 21.71 -4.98 18.42
N TYR A 81 20.45 -4.64 18.67
CA TYR A 81 19.83 -4.75 19.99
C TYR A 81 19.26 -6.15 20.29
N SER A 82 19.30 -7.07 19.33
CA SER A 82 18.72 -8.42 19.45
C SER A 82 17.24 -8.40 19.86
N ILE A 83 16.47 -7.46 19.31
CA ILE A 83 15.03 -7.34 19.57
C ILE A 83 14.22 -7.31 18.26
N PRO A 84 13.01 -7.87 18.27
CA PRO A 84 12.12 -7.74 17.11
C PRO A 84 11.79 -6.28 16.82
N LEU A 85 11.82 -5.87 15.54
CA LEU A 85 11.67 -4.48 15.11
C LEU A 85 10.40 -3.81 15.66
N HIS A 86 9.28 -4.52 15.75
CA HIS A 86 8.03 -3.95 16.27
C HIS A 86 8.18 -3.38 17.69
N ARG A 87 9.17 -3.84 18.48
CA ARG A 87 9.42 -3.32 19.83
C ARG A 87 9.84 -1.87 19.87
N PHE A 88 10.40 -1.34 18.79
CA PHE A 88 10.69 0.10 18.67
C PHE A 88 9.42 0.94 18.54
N PHE A 89 8.31 0.34 18.11
CA PHE A 89 7.03 1.01 17.88
C PHE A 89 5.98 0.72 18.95
N GLY A 90 6.17 -0.34 19.74
CA GLY A 90 5.24 -0.68 20.82
C GLY A 90 5.15 -2.18 21.13
N ALA A 91 4.15 -2.53 21.92
CA ALA A 91 3.87 -3.92 22.23
C ALA A 91 3.27 -4.66 21.02
N GLN A 92 3.54 -5.96 20.93
CA GLN A 92 2.88 -6.81 19.93
C GLN A 92 1.38 -6.89 20.23
N VAL A 93 0.58 -6.54 19.23
CA VAL A 93 -0.90 -6.51 19.34
C VAL A 93 -1.52 -7.79 18.80
N ARG A 94 -0.87 -8.45 17.84
CA ARG A 94 -1.33 -9.69 17.19
C ARG A 94 -0.17 -10.50 16.63
N ASP A 95 -0.36 -11.79 16.43
CA ASP A 95 0.65 -12.70 15.86
C ASP A 95 0.58 -12.76 14.32
N LYS A 96 -0.60 -12.49 13.76
CA LYS A 96 -0.85 -12.51 12.32
C LYS A 96 -1.62 -11.28 11.91
N VAL A 97 -1.24 -10.70 10.77
CA VAL A 97 -1.92 -9.57 10.14
C VAL A 97 -2.68 -10.07 8.91
N PRO A 98 -4.00 -9.85 8.80
CA PRO A 98 -4.73 -10.12 7.58
C PRO A 98 -4.17 -9.31 6.42
N VAL A 99 -4.06 -9.93 5.25
CA VAL A 99 -3.56 -9.31 4.02
C VAL A 99 -4.69 -9.25 3.00
N SER A 100 -4.86 -8.10 2.38
CA SER A 100 -5.81 -7.91 1.28
C SER A 100 -5.19 -8.38 -0.04
N TYR A 101 -6.00 -8.96 -0.92
CA TYR A 101 -5.67 -9.03 -2.34
C TYR A 101 -5.65 -7.61 -2.92
N TRP A 102 -4.75 -7.31 -3.83
CA TRP A 102 -4.63 -5.96 -4.37
C TRP A 102 -4.79 -5.94 -5.88
N SER A 103 -5.49 -4.92 -6.39
CA SER A 103 -5.46 -4.58 -7.82
C SER A 103 -5.38 -3.08 -8.06
N CYS A 104 -4.75 -2.71 -9.18
CA CYS A 104 -4.82 -1.35 -9.71
C CYS A 104 -6.22 -1.07 -10.27
N HIS A 105 -6.46 0.17 -10.71
CA HIS A 105 -7.64 0.47 -11.50
C HIS A 105 -7.56 -0.24 -12.86
N MET A 106 -8.59 -0.98 -13.19
CA MET A 106 -8.78 -1.72 -14.43
C MET A 106 -10.24 -1.59 -14.86
N GLU A 107 -10.59 -2.09 -16.03
CA GLU A 107 -11.99 -2.18 -16.46
C GLU A 107 -12.81 -2.98 -15.43
N PRO A 108 -14.08 -2.59 -15.16
CA PRO A 108 -14.89 -3.20 -14.11
C PRO A 108 -14.97 -4.73 -14.16
N HIS A 109 -15.11 -5.32 -15.35
CA HIS A 109 -15.18 -6.76 -15.53
C HIS A 109 -13.84 -7.47 -15.27
N GLU A 110 -12.71 -6.83 -15.59
CA GLU A 110 -11.36 -7.35 -15.31
C GLU A 110 -11.09 -7.33 -13.79
N THR A 111 -11.49 -6.23 -13.12
CA THR A 111 -11.39 -6.14 -11.65
C THR A 111 -12.23 -7.20 -10.95
N ALA A 112 -13.44 -7.48 -11.45
CA ALA A 112 -14.29 -8.54 -10.92
C ALA A 112 -13.66 -9.92 -11.11
N ALA A 113 -13.01 -10.18 -12.25
CA ALA A 113 -12.29 -11.42 -12.49
C ALA A 113 -11.09 -11.58 -11.52
N GLU A 114 -10.33 -10.51 -11.29
CA GLU A 114 -9.25 -10.50 -10.29
C GLU A 114 -9.77 -10.73 -8.87
N ALA A 115 -10.93 -10.17 -8.51
CA ALA A 115 -11.55 -10.42 -7.22
C ALA A 115 -11.93 -11.90 -7.03
N ALA A 116 -12.45 -12.54 -8.08
CA ALA A 116 -12.74 -13.97 -8.07
C ALA A 116 -11.45 -14.81 -7.90
N VAL A 117 -10.34 -14.42 -8.54
CA VAL A 117 -9.03 -15.05 -8.32
C VAL A 117 -8.59 -14.88 -6.88
N GLY A 118 -8.64 -13.66 -6.32
CA GLY A 118 -8.30 -13.39 -4.92
C GLY A 118 -9.11 -14.24 -3.95
N ALA A 119 -10.43 -14.33 -4.16
CA ALA A 119 -11.31 -15.17 -3.37
C ALA A 119 -10.95 -16.66 -3.46
N SER A 120 -10.62 -17.16 -4.65
CA SER A 120 -10.20 -18.57 -4.87
C SER A 120 -8.89 -18.92 -4.17
N LEU A 121 -8.02 -17.91 -3.94
CA LEU A 121 -6.76 -18.04 -3.20
C LEU A 121 -6.94 -17.93 -1.68
N GLY A 122 -8.18 -17.70 -1.20
CA GLY A 122 -8.51 -17.62 0.21
C GLY A 122 -8.44 -16.22 0.82
N PHE A 123 -8.26 -15.18 0.02
CA PHE A 123 -8.40 -13.80 0.50
C PHE A 123 -9.87 -13.48 0.80
N THR A 124 -10.11 -12.71 1.84
CA THR A 124 -11.44 -12.25 2.25
C THR A 124 -11.64 -10.76 2.07
N ASN A 125 -10.58 -10.06 1.66
CA ASN A 125 -10.61 -8.62 1.42
C ASN A 125 -9.80 -8.25 0.17
N HIS A 126 -10.27 -7.26 -0.56
CA HIS A 126 -9.62 -6.73 -1.76
C HIS A 126 -9.37 -5.23 -1.62
N LYS A 127 -8.10 -4.81 -1.69
CA LYS A 127 -7.76 -3.40 -1.82
C LYS A 127 -7.76 -3.00 -3.30
N LEU A 128 -8.62 -2.06 -3.66
CA LEU A 128 -8.86 -1.63 -5.04
C LEU A 128 -8.48 -0.16 -5.24
N LYS A 129 -7.65 0.13 -6.26
CA LYS A 129 -7.47 1.49 -6.76
C LYS A 129 -8.70 1.91 -7.57
N ALA A 130 -9.33 3.01 -7.18
CA ALA A 130 -10.66 3.39 -7.65
C ALA A 130 -10.66 4.65 -8.51
N ARG A 131 -11.66 4.78 -9.39
CA ARG A 131 -11.95 5.99 -10.16
C ARG A 131 -13.43 6.33 -10.06
N SER A 132 -13.74 7.62 -10.06
CA SER A 132 -15.11 8.11 -9.79
C SER A 132 -16.14 7.76 -10.86
N TRP A 133 -15.70 7.41 -12.07
CA TRP A 133 -16.61 7.16 -13.20
C TRP A 133 -17.09 5.73 -13.33
N ASP A 134 -16.42 4.74 -12.68
CA ASP A 134 -16.73 3.32 -12.83
C ASP A 134 -16.74 2.52 -11.53
N ILE A 135 -16.37 3.11 -10.39
CA ILE A 135 -16.22 2.40 -9.12
C ILE A 135 -17.52 1.70 -8.66
N VAL A 136 -18.67 2.31 -8.89
CA VAL A 136 -19.96 1.75 -8.48
C VAL A 136 -20.24 0.47 -9.26
N GLU A 137 -20.02 0.49 -10.58
CA GLU A 137 -20.15 -0.69 -11.44
C GLU A 137 -19.08 -1.75 -11.09
N THR A 138 -17.87 -1.32 -10.83
CA THR A 138 -16.77 -2.20 -10.42
C THR A 138 -17.14 -2.99 -9.16
N VAL A 139 -17.58 -2.32 -8.09
CA VAL A 139 -17.96 -2.97 -6.83
C VAL A 139 -19.19 -3.87 -7.01
N ARG A 140 -20.15 -3.45 -7.84
CA ARG A 140 -21.30 -4.29 -8.19
C ARG A 140 -20.88 -5.63 -8.79
N LEU A 141 -20.00 -5.58 -9.81
CA LEU A 141 -19.50 -6.78 -10.48
C LEU A 141 -18.61 -7.63 -9.57
N MET A 142 -17.78 -7.01 -8.74
CA MET A 142 -16.97 -7.75 -7.75
C MET A 142 -17.89 -8.53 -6.77
N LYS A 143 -18.96 -7.90 -6.28
CA LYS A 143 -19.93 -8.54 -5.40
C LYS A 143 -20.61 -9.74 -6.07
N GLU A 144 -20.91 -9.65 -7.36
CA GLU A 144 -21.50 -10.77 -8.12
C GLU A 144 -20.51 -11.91 -8.36
N ALA A 145 -19.21 -11.58 -8.48
CA ALA A 145 -18.15 -12.54 -8.77
C ALA A 145 -17.59 -13.25 -7.52
N THR A 146 -17.93 -12.79 -6.32
CA THR A 146 -17.35 -13.27 -5.06
C THR A 146 -18.43 -13.71 -4.05
N SER A 147 -18.01 -14.25 -2.90
CA SER A 147 -18.92 -14.57 -1.81
C SER A 147 -19.41 -13.33 -1.04
N THR A 148 -20.50 -13.49 -0.27
CA THR A 148 -21.07 -12.42 0.57
C THR A 148 -20.11 -11.90 1.64
N ASP A 149 -19.12 -12.71 2.04
CA ASP A 149 -18.14 -12.36 3.08
C ASP A 149 -16.89 -11.69 2.51
N TYR A 150 -16.79 -11.54 1.17
CA TYR A 150 -15.70 -10.87 0.52
C TYR A 150 -15.89 -9.35 0.55
N THR A 151 -14.96 -8.65 1.17
CA THR A 151 -15.05 -7.21 1.35
C THR A 151 -14.10 -6.44 0.44
N VAL A 152 -14.39 -5.17 0.20
CA VAL A 152 -13.59 -4.29 -0.67
C VAL A 152 -13.15 -3.04 0.09
N GLY A 153 -11.85 -2.77 0.07
CA GLY A 153 -11.28 -1.48 0.44
C GLY A 153 -11.10 -0.61 -0.80
N VAL A 154 -11.82 0.49 -0.87
CA VAL A 154 -11.81 1.41 -2.02
C VAL A 154 -10.82 2.55 -1.76
N ASP A 155 -9.79 2.66 -2.62
CA ASP A 155 -8.75 3.69 -2.52
C ASP A 155 -8.64 4.49 -3.83
N PRO A 156 -9.32 5.64 -3.94
CA PRO A 156 -9.24 6.51 -5.10
C PRO A 156 -7.96 7.37 -5.15
N ASN A 157 -7.08 7.34 -4.14
CA ASN A 157 -5.90 8.19 -4.06
C ASN A 157 -6.21 9.67 -4.35
N THR A 158 -7.22 10.21 -3.67
CA THR A 158 -7.74 11.59 -3.78
C THR A 158 -8.55 11.93 -5.05
N GLU A 159 -8.72 10.99 -5.98
CA GLU A 159 -9.38 11.21 -7.29
C GLU A 159 -10.89 11.51 -7.19
N PHE A 160 -11.53 11.28 -6.04
CA PHE A 160 -12.91 11.74 -5.85
C PHE A 160 -12.99 13.25 -5.56
N ALA A 161 -11.85 13.85 -5.28
CA ALA A 161 -11.52 15.27 -5.22
C ALA A 161 -12.31 16.07 -4.17
N LEU A 162 -13.61 16.21 -4.32
CA LEU A 162 -14.46 17.08 -3.52
C LEU A 162 -15.41 16.30 -2.62
N LEU A 163 -15.70 16.84 -1.44
CA LEU A 163 -16.62 16.24 -0.46
C LEU A 163 -17.99 15.84 -1.04
N PRO A 164 -18.68 16.65 -1.86
CA PRO A 164 -19.97 16.24 -2.41
C PRO A 164 -19.88 14.97 -3.28
N ASN A 165 -18.85 14.85 -4.09
CA ASN A 165 -18.64 13.67 -4.93
C ASN A 165 -18.26 12.45 -4.09
N ALA A 166 -17.34 12.59 -3.14
CA ALA A 166 -16.96 11.52 -2.23
C ALA A 166 -18.15 11.03 -1.40
N ALA A 167 -19.01 11.93 -0.88
CA ALA A 167 -20.19 11.57 -0.10
C ALA A 167 -21.25 10.84 -0.96
N ARG A 168 -21.47 11.28 -2.18
CA ARG A 168 -22.39 10.60 -3.11
C ARG A 168 -21.89 9.18 -3.42
N LEU A 169 -20.62 9.03 -3.80
CA LEU A 169 -20.04 7.72 -4.11
C LEU A 169 -20.01 6.80 -2.88
N ALA A 170 -19.68 7.32 -1.71
CA ALA A 170 -19.72 6.54 -0.48
C ALA A 170 -21.12 5.98 -0.22
N SER A 171 -22.16 6.82 -0.33
CA SER A 171 -23.56 6.38 -0.15
C SER A 171 -23.99 5.31 -1.18
N GLU A 172 -23.58 5.45 -2.45
CA GLU A 172 -23.87 4.44 -3.48
C GLU A 172 -23.14 3.11 -3.20
N LEU A 173 -21.91 3.18 -2.72
CA LEU A 173 -21.09 2.02 -2.42
C LEU A 173 -21.55 1.29 -1.14
N GLU A 174 -21.97 2.02 -0.12
CA GLU A 174 -22.53 1.45 1.11
C GLU A 174 -23.77 0.57 0.85
N ALA A 175 -24.57 0.91 -0.16
CA ALA A 175 -25.74 0.14 -0.54
C ALA A 175 -25.41 -1.31 -0.96
N PHE A 176 -24.18 -1.59 -1.35
CA PHE A 176 -23.76 -2.96 -1.65
C PHE A 176 -23.43 -3.79 -0.40
N GLY A 177 -23.14 -3.16 0.74
CA GLY A 177 -22.79 -3.83 2.00
C GLY A 177 -21.46 -4.62 1.97
N THR A 178 -20.62 -4.40 0.96
CA THR A 178 -19.33 -5.09 0.78
C THR A 178 -18.12 -4.19 0.96
N VAL A 179 -18.31 -2.87 0.97
CA VAL A 179 -17.20 -1.93 1.17
C VAL A 179 -16.87 -1.81 2.65
N SER A 180 -15.65 -2.16 3.02
CA SER A 180 -15.15 -2.17 4.40
C SER A 180 -14.25 -0.99 4.73
N VAL A 181 -13.62 -0.39 3.73
CA VAL A 181 -12.70 0.74 3.87
C VAL A 181 -12.90 1.72 2.73
N PHE A 182 -12.91 3.00 3.05
CA PHE A 182 -12.95 4.11 2.10
C PHE A 182 -11.73 4.98 2.34
N GLU A 183 -10.62 4.64 1.68
CA GLU A 183 -9.30 5.22 1.89
C GLU A 183 -9.10 6.43 0.97
N ASP A 184 -8.56 7.51 1.51
CA ASP A 184 -8.10 8.69 0.75
C ASP A 184 -9.05 9.19 -0.38
N PRO A 185 -10.36 9.37 -0.11
CA PRO A 185 -11.28 9.78 -1.17
C PRO A 185 -11.04 11.21 -1.68
N MET A 186 -10.44 12.06 -0.85
CA MET A 186 -10.24 13.50 -1.09
C MET A 186 -8.82 13.93 -0.72
N LEU A 187 -8.49 15.20 -0.95
CA LEU A 187 -7.20 15.78 -0.56
C LEU A 187 -6.91 15.57 0.93
N LYS A 188 -5.76 14.96 1.24
CA LYS A 188 -5.40 14.50 2.60
C LYS A 188 -5.22 15.62 3.63
N ASN A 189 -4.95 16.84 3.19
CA ASN A 189 -4.74 18.00 4.06
C ASN A 189 -6.04 18.66 4.54
N ASN A 190 -7.21 18.27 4.05
CA ASN A 190 -8.49 18.82 4.46
C ASN A 190 -9.21 17.89 5.46
N LEU A 191 -8.72 17.87 6.70
CA LEU A 191 -9.24 16.98 7.75
C LEU A 191 -10.70 17.25 8.09
N GLU A 192 -11.19 18.49 7.91
CA GLU A 192 -12.58 18.83 8.14
C GLU A 192 -13.53 18.12 7.16
N TRP A 193 -13.12 17.99 5.90
CA TRP A 193 -13.90 17.22 4.93
C TRP A 193 -13.99 15.73 5.29
N TYR A 194 -12.89 15.17 5.81
CA TYR A 194 -12.89 13.78 6.31
C TYR A 194 -13.83 13.61 7.51
N ARG A 195 -13.84 14.57 8.44
CA ARG A 195 -14.78 14.59 9.56
C ARG A 195 -16.23 14.62 9.06
N MET A 196 -16.54 15.54 8.14
CA MET A 196 -17.88 15.66 7.55
C MET A 196 -18.30 14.43 6.76
N LEU A 197 -17.38 13.77 6.05
CA LEU A 197 -17.66 12.52 5.34
C LEU A 197 -18.01 11.40 6.33
N ARG A 198 -17.22 11.23 7.40
CA ARG A 198 -17.47 10.23 8.44
C ARG A 198 -18.80 10.41 9.18
N GLU A 199 -19.34 11.62 9.24
CA GLU A 199 -20.67 11.88 9.81
C GLU A 199 -21.82 11.43 8.86
N LYS A 200 -21.51 11.17 7.59
CA LYS A 200 -22.46 10.82 6.53
C LYS A 200 -22.37 9.36 6.09
N THR A 201 -21.34 8.64 6.54
CA THR A 201 -21.06 7.24 6.18
C THR A 201 -21.06 6.37 7.44
N HIS A 202 -21.32 5.07 7.29
CA HIS A 202 -21.46 4.09 8.39
C HIS A 202 -20.33 3.08 8.44
#